data_93f081f898da77e26208fcc828be6e9d
#
_entry.id   93f081f898da77e26208fcc828be6e9d
#
_cell.length_a   1.000
_cell.length_b   1.000
_cell.length_c   1.000
_cell.angle_alpha   90.00
_cell.angle_beta   90.00
_cell.angle_gamma   90.00
#
_symmetry.space_group_name_H-M   'P 1'
#
loop_
_entity.id
_entity.type
_entity.pdbx_description
1 polymer ?
#
loop_
_entity_poly.entity_id
_entity_poly.type
_entity_poly.pdbx_seq_one_letter_code
_entity_poly.pdbx_strand_id
1 'polypeptide(L)'
;MRRFAAILFLLGFLFIGGKSVRAQYYSWGADAAALRWKHLRTEDVRVVFPDTASALAHRTLHYIQAVRPTITHGFSHPPLKIPFVLHTENFQSNGLVMWMPKRIEFLTTPSVDSYSMPWVKQLVAHEYRHAVQYNNLNRGLIRILSYLIGQQGSTVGLLFMPLWALEGDAVMNETEMSSYGRGRQPRFTIEYRALGYEVLRRRNCDKWFCGSYRDFVPDHYQMGYQMVAYGYDRYGGEIWDKTLRYGVRNAYMLTFSTSVALRKFYGTGEGILFRDAFADLNRFWDSLPKVADSGRTLTPLPEKNYTTYTHPVSLNNTTLVALKTDFDRPSRLVTVDSRTGRERRRTWTGLVSSRPATDGQRVWWTEYRRSLLFPERVNSRLVVLDPGKKRPRTAPKLRNALYPTPIGRSGVLAWVEYTPDGHYTIVAEDSLRQRTAWPMPGFSEVHGLAWDNATERLYTCLLYTSPSPRDCS
;
A
#
# COMPACT_ATOMS: atom_id res chain seq x y z
N MET A 1 -3.15 -23.99 -40.40
CA MET A 1 -3.51 -22.78 -41.15
C MET A 1 -4.34 -21.77 -40.33
N ARG A 2 -5.47 -22.13 -39.69
CA ARG A 2 -6.29 -21.18 -38.90
C ARG A 2 -5.54 -20.46 -37.75
N ARG A 3 -4.59 -21.11 -37.09
CA ARG A 3 -3.80 -20.50 -36.00
C ARG A 3 -2.75 -19.49 -36.51
N PHE A 4 -2.20 -19.74 -37.69
CA PHE A 4 -1.27 -18.82 -38.34
C PHE A 4 -1.95 -17.56 -38.85
N ALA A 5 -3.17 -17.68 -39.36
CA ALA A 5 -4.01 -16.58 -39.79
C ALA A 5 -4.43 -15.67 -38.61
N ALA A 6 -4.73 -16.22 -37.43
CA ALA A 6 -5.05 -15.43 -36.24
C ALA A 6 -3.84 -14.62 -35.72
N ILE A 7 -2.65 -15.18 -35.79
CA ILE A 7 -1.39 -14.47 -35.41
C ILE A 7 -1.08 -13.38 -36.43
N LEU A 8 -1.25 -13.62 -37.72
CA LEU A 8 -1.11 -12.62 -38.79
C LEU A 8 -2.16 -11.51 -38.66
N PHE A 9 -3.39 -11.84 -38.29
CA PHE A 9 -4.45 -10.86 -38.06
C PHE A 9 -4.15 -9.98 -36.83
N LEU A 10 -3.65 -10.56 -35.74
CA LEU A 10 -3.20 -9.81 -34.54
C LEU A 10 -1.98 -8.92 -34.85
N LEU A 11 -1.02 -9.41 -35.62
CA LEU A 11 0.13 -8.65 -36.08
C LEU A 11 -0.29 -7.57 -37.11
N GLY A 12 -1.23 -7.84 -38.01
CA GLY A 12 -1.79 -6.87 -38.93
C GLY A 12 -2.49 -5.70 -38.23
N PHE A 13 -3.20 -5.96 -37.15
CA PHE A 13 -3.83 -4.89 -36.34
C PHE A 13 -2.81 -4.00 -35.64
N LEU A 14 -1.63 -4.53 -35.31
CA LEU A 14 -0.51 -3.75 -34.76
C LEU A 14 0.16 -2.83 -35.80
N PHE A 15 0.02 -3.13 -37.09
CA PHE A 15 0.67 -2.37 -38.17
C PHE A 15 -0.26 -1.39 -38.93
N ILE A 16 -1.59 -1.51 -38.82
CA ILE A 16 -2.55 -0.65 -39.51
C ILE A 16 -2.71 0.74 -38.89
N GLY A 17 -2.15 0.95 -37.68
CA GLY A 17 -2.18 2.23 -36.98
C GLY A 17 -0.95 3.11 -37.17
N GLY A 18 -0.28 3.09 -38.35
CA GLY A 18 0.97 3.80 -38.62
C GLY A 18 0.93 5.34 -38.66
N LYS A 19 0.08 5.99 -37.87
CA LYS A 19 0.37 7.34 -37.40
C LYS A 19 1.38 7.19 -36.29
N SER A 20 2.52 7.87 -36.42
CA SER A 20 3.51 7.96 -35.33
C SER A 20 2.81 8.33 -34.05
N VAL A 21 2.47 7.32 -33.25
CA VAL A 21 2.10 7.53 -31.85
C VAL A 21 3.40 8.00 -31.21
N ARG A 22 3.60 9.31 -31.24
CA ARG A 22 4.54 9.92 -30.31
C ARG A 22 3.94 9.64 -28.95
N ALA A 23 4.37 8.55 -28.33
CA ALA A 23 4.18 8.34 -26.92
C ALA A 23 5.00 9.43 -26.21
N GLN A 24 4.46 10.64 -26.22
CA GLN A 24 4.98 11.71 -25.40
C GLN A 24 4.58 11.37 -23.97
N TYR A 25 5.41 10.60 -23.31
CA TYR A 25 5.48 10.59 -21.86
C TYR A 25 6.12 11.91 -21.39
N TYR A 26 5.43 12.99 -21.63
CA TYR A 26 5.68 14.22 -20.90
C TYR A 26 4.78 14.25 -19.68
N SER A 27 5.17 13.54 -18.65
CA SER A 27 5.00 14.11 -17.34
C SER A 27 6.02 15.25 -17.25
N TRP A 28 5.56 16.44 -17.42
CA TRP A 28 6.36 17.66 -17.26
C TRP A 28 6.88 17.70 -15.83
N GLY A 29 8.14 17.26 -15.61
CA GLY A 29 8.75 17.29 -14.31
C GLY A 29 7.82 16.77 -13.20
N ALA A 30 7.69 15.45 -13.04
CA ALA A 30 6.93 14.88 -11.93
C ALA A 30 7.42 15.45 -10.60
N ASP A 31 8.73 15.65 -10.48
CA ASP A 31 9.42 16.31 -9.38
C ASP A 31 9.81 17.76 -9.72
N ALA A 32 10.06 18.56 -8.70
CA ALA A 32 10.47 19.95 -8.87
C ALA A 32 11.85 20.03 -9.56
N ALA A 33 11.98 20.91 -10.55
CA ALA A 33 13.23 21.11 -11.31
C ALA A 33 14.41 21.58 -10.45
N ALA A 34 14.15 22.12 -9.25
CA ALA A 34 15.17 22.54 -8.31
C ALA A 34 15.88 21.38 -7.60
N LEU A 35 15.32 20.16 -7.66
CA LEU A 35 15.95 18.98 -7.06
C LEU A 35 17.24 18.61 -7.82
N ARG A 36 18.29 18.44 -7.07
CA ARG A 36 19.57 17.95 -7.60
C ARG A 36 19.68 16.47 -7.35
N TRP A 37 19.75 15.70 -8.44
CA TRP A 37 19.77 14.25 -8.37
C TRP A 37 21.18 13.71 -8.30
N LYS A 38 21.40 12.75 -7.39
CA LYS A 38 22.63 11.96 -7.23
C LYS A 38 22.32 10.48 -7.42
N HIS A 39 23.34 9.65 -7.51
CA HIS A 39 23.19 8.21 -7.53
C HIS A 39 24.29 7.50 -6.77
N LEU A 40 23.93 6.38 -6.17
CA LEU A 40 24.84 5.34 -5.70
C LEU A 40 24.82 4.18 -6.70
N ARG A 41 25.95 3.59 -6.96
CA ARG A 41 26.08 2.49 -7.90
C ARG A 41 26.95 1.39 -7.32
N THR A 42 26.47 0.17 -7.41
CA THR A 42 27.24 -1.07 -7.25
C THR A 42 27.22 -1.83 -8.58
N GLU A 43 27.84 -3.03 -8.63
CA GLU A 43 27.84 -3.87 -9.82
C GLU A 43 26.40 -4.18 -10.32
N ASP A 44 25.48 -4.39 -9.39
CA ASP A 44 24.12 -4.87 -9.68
C ASP A 44 22.99 -3.88 -9.44
N VAL A 45 23.25 -2.84 -8.67
CA VAL A 45 22.21 -1.92 -8.17
C VAL A 45 22.60 -0.48 -8.42
N ARG A 46 21.63 0.33 -8.83
CA ARG A 46 21.73 1.79 -8.93
C ARG A 46 20.58 2.40 -8.16
N VAL A 47 20.89 3.26 -7.19
CA VAL A 47 19.90 4.04 -6.43
C VAL A 47 20.06 5.51 -6.84
N VAL A 48 18.97 6.13 -7.32
CA VAL A 48 18.88 7.53 -7.72
C VAL A 48 18.06 8.28 -6.69
N PHE A 49 18.53 9.42 -6.23
CA PHE A 49 17.92 10.13 -5.11
C PHE A 49 18.24 11.64 -5.14
N PRO A 50 17.41 12.50 -4.53
CA PRO A 50 17.74 13.90 -4.30
C PRO A 50 18.96 14.04 -3.38
N ASP A 51 19.82 15.03 -3.64
CA ASP A 51 21.08 15.23 -2.90
C ASP A 51 20.91 15.38 -1.37
N THR A 52 19.75 15.85 -0.94
CA THR A 52 19.35 15.96 0.48
C THR A 52 19.12 14.60 1.16
N ALA A 53 18.85 13.52 0.39
CA ALA A 53 18.46 12.20 0.91
C ALA A 53 19.61 11.17 0.89
N SER A 54 20.85 11.60 0.99
CA SER A 54 22.02 10.71 0.89
C SER A 54 22.01 9.58 1.93
N ALA A 55 21.72 9.88 3.19
CA ALA A 55 21.66 8.88 4.26
C ALA A 55 20.56 7.82 4.01
N LEU A 56 19.38 8.27 3.56
CA LEU A 56 18.28 7.39 3.18
C LEU A 56 18.65 6.50 1.99
N ALA A 57 19.39 7.03 1.01
CA ALA A 57 19.83 6.27 -0.15
C ALA A 57 20.83 5.17 0.22
N HIS A 58 21.80 5.44 1.10
CA HIS A 58 22.73 4.43 1.61
C HIS A 58 21.99 3.33 2.35
N ARG A 59 21.02 3.70 3.17
CA ARG A 59 20.18 2.74 3.88
C ARG A 59 19.32 1.89 2.93
N THR A 60 18.75 2.51 1.90
CA THR A 60 18.00 1.78 0.86
C THR A 60 18.90 0.77 0.16
N LEU A 61 20.12 1.18 -0.21
CA LEU A 61 21.10 0.29 -0.82
C LEU A 61 21.45 -0.90 0.09
N HIS A 62 21.64 -0.65 1.39
CA HIS A 62 21.88 -1.71 2.37
C HIS A 62 20.73 -2.72 2.40
N TYR A 63 19.47 -2.27 2.44
CA TYR A 63 18.31 -3.18 2.41
C TYR A 63 18.23 -3.98 1.11
N ILE A 64 18.52 -3.36 -0.04
CA ILE A 64 18.54 -4.07 -1.33
C ILE A 64 19.61 -5.18 -1.31
N GLN A 65 20.79 -4.89 -0.80
CA GLN A 65 21.87 -5.88 -0.69
C GLN A 65 21.52 -7.02 0.26
N ALA A 66 20.90 -6.72 1.41
CA ALA A 66 20.47 -7.72 2.39
C ALA A 66 19.37 -8.65 1.86
N VAL A 67 18.42 -8.13 1.09
CA VAL A 67 17.29 -8.89 0.54
C VAL A 67 17.68 -9.71 -0.69
N ARG A 68 18.68 -9.27 -1.45
CA ARG A 68 19.03 -9.82 -2.75
C ARG A 68 19.32 -11.33 -2.78
N PRO A 69 20.01 -11.94 -1.82
CA PRO A 69 20.32 -13.38 -1.86
C PRO A 69 19.05 -14.26 -1.86
N THR A 70 17.97 -13.81 -1.21
CA THR A 70 16.75 -14.57 -0.99
C THR A 70 15.59 -14.15 -1.88
N ILE A 71 15.66 -12.97 -2.50
CA ILE A 71 14.55 -12.37 -3.28
C ILE A 71 14.06 -13.25 -4.44
N THR A 72 14.88 -14.15 -4.94
CA THR A 72 14.59 -15.02 -6.09
C THR A 72 13.85 -16.31 -5.68
N HIS A 73 13.69 -16.57 -4.37
CA HIS A 73 13.07 -17.81 -3.88
C HIS A 73 11.80 -18.17 -4.69
N GLY A 74 11.68 -19.43 -5.09
CA GLY A 74 10.56 -19.93 -5.89
C GLY A 74 10.55 -19.55 -7.38
N PHE A 75 11.53 -18.78 -7.88
CA PHE A 75 11.69 -18.43 -9.30
C PHE A 75 13.07 -18.80 -9.82
N SER A 76 13.16 -19.05 -11.12
CA SER A 76 14.37 -19.55 -11.76
C SER A 76 15.31 -18.47 -12.30
N HIS A 77 14.85 -17.20 -12.40
CA HIS A 77 15.69 -16.08 -12.85
C HIS A 77 15.81 -15.00 -11.79
N PRO A 78 17.02 -14.42 -11.66
CA PRO A 78 17.27 -13.31 -10.71
C PRO A 78 16.48 -12.06 -11.08
N PRO A 79 16.43 -11.04 -10.21
CA PRO A 79 15.78 -9.77 -10.52
C PRO A 79 16.43 -9.08 -11.72
N LEU A 80 15.64 -8.28 -12.44
CA LEU A 80 16.17 -7.38 -13.47
C LEU A 80 17.13 -6.36 -12.84
N LYS A 81 18.18 -6.02 -13.56
CA LYS A 81 19.06 -4.89 -13.22
C LYS A 81 18.38 -3.59 -13.64
N ILE A 82 17.63 -2.98 -12.72
CA ILE A 82 16.90 -1.73 -12.94
C ILE A 82 17.20 -0.75 -11.81
N PRO A 83 17.17 0.58 -12.07
CA PRO A 83 17.43 1.57 -11.04
C PRO A 83 16.26 1.67 -10.04
N PHE A 84 16.59 2.00 -8.80
CA PHE A 84 15.68 2.44 -7.77
C PHE A 84 15.70 3.96 -7.70
N VAL A 85 14.55 4.60 -7.69
CA VAL A 85 14.41 6.05 -7.63
C VAL A 85 13.67 6.42 -6.36
N LEU A 86 14.24 7.30 -5.56
CA LEU A 86 13.64 7.76 -4.30
C LEU A 86 12.97 9.12 -4.50
N HIS A 87 11.66 9.19 -4.30
CA HIS A 87 10.86 10.40 -4.29
C HIS A 87 10.59 10.83 -2.85
N THR A 88 11.25 11.87 -2.41
CA THR A 88 11.21 12.34 -1.01
C THR A 88 10.25 13.49 -0.77
N GLU A 89 9.78 14.15 -1.83
CA GLU A 89 8.81 15.26 -1.75
C GLU A 89 7.36 14.79 -1.74
N ASN A 90 7.11 13.48 -1.90
CA ASN A 90 5.78 12.91 -1.89
C ASN A 90 5.43 12.39 -0.50
N PHE A 91 4.44 13.00 0.12
CA PHE A 91 3.99 12.65 1.47
C PHE A 91 3.03 11.45 1.50
N GLN A 92 2.68 10.88 0.36
CA GLN A 92 1.98 9.61 0.25
C GLN A 92 2.98 8.46 0.34
N SER A 93 2.54 7.35 0.90
CA SER A 93 3.33 6.13 1.02
C SER A 93 2.98 5.20 -0.12
N ASN A 94 3.93 4.91 -1.01
CA ASN A 94 3.73 3.97 -2.11
C ASN A 94 5.07 3.46 -2.64
N GLY A 95 5.03 2.33 -3.34
CA GLY A 95 6.09 1.84 -4.20
C GLY A 95 5.50 1.40 -5.53
N LEU A 96 6.28 1.39 -6.58
CA LEU A 96 5.84 0.86 -7.86
C LEU A 96 7.01 0.46 -8.75
N VAL A 97 6.81 -0.58 -9.53
CA VAL A 97 7.71 -0.94 -10.60
C VAL A 97 7.18 -0.41 -11.92
N MET A 98 7.89 0.57 -12.45
CA MET A 98 7.58 1.12 -13.77
C MET A 98 8.28 0.32 -14.86
N TRP A 99 7.54 -0.02 -15.90
CA TRP A 99 8.08 -0.82 -16.99
C TRP A 99 8.65 0.02 -18.15
N MET A 100 8.18 1.23 -18.32
CA MET A 100 8.58 2.13 -19.39
C MET A 100 8.81 3.55 -18.90
N PRO A 101 10.05 3.99 -18.76
CA PRO A 101 11.30 3.23 -18.71
C PRO A 101 11.38 2.38 -17.44
N LYS A 102 12.13 1.26 -17.51
CA LYS A 102 12.27 0.30 -16.40
C LYS A 102 12.93 0.94 -15.19
N ARG A 103 12.23 1.00 -14.09
CA ARG A 103 12.70 1.48 -12.79
C ARG A 103 11.78 1.05 -11.67
N ILE A 104 12.28 1.07 -10.45
CA ILE A 104 11.50 0.95 -9.23
C ILE A 104 11.44 2.34 -8.60
N GLU A 105 10.26 2.83 -8.27
CA GLU A 105 10.06 4.12 -7.62
C GLU A 105 9.56 3.92 -6.19
N PHE A 106 10.20 4.59 -5.25
CA PHE A 106 9.82 4.61 -3.85
C PHE A 106 9.35 6.00 -3.44
N LEU A 107 8.12 6.10 -2.96
CA LEU A 107 7.65 7.23 -2.19
C LEU A 107 8.05 6.97 -0.74
N THR A 108 9.05 7.69 -0.26
CA THR A 108 9.81 7.32 0.94
C THR A 108 9.13 7.63 2.26
N THR A 109 8.02 8.38 2.23
CA THR A 109 7.24 8.68 3.44
C THR A 109 6.58 7.40 3.97
N PRO A 110 6.81 7.00 5.23
CA PRO A 110 6.21 5.82 5.82
C PRO A 110 4.69 5.85 5.87
N SER A 111 4.08 4.68 5.75
CA SER A 111 2.63 4.52 5.87
C SER A 111 2.17 4.83 7.29
N VAL A 112 1.11 5.63 7.41
CA VAL A 112 0.55 6.03 8.71
C VAL A 112 -0.15 4.88 9.43
N ASP A 113 -0.74 3.96 8.68
CA ASP A 113 -1.60 2.90 9.24
C ASP A 113 -1.03 1.48 9.11
N SER A 114 0.13 1.32 8.49
CA SER A 114 0.78 0.01 8.28
C SER A 114 2.25 0.09 8.66
N TYR A 115 2.62 -0.60 9.72
CA TYR A 115 3.98 -0.60 10.28
C TYR A 115 4.38 -2.00 10.74
N SER A 116 4.57 -2.88 9.79
CA SER A 116 5.08 -4.22 10.09
C SER A 116 6.60 -4.24 10.23
N MET A 117 7.25 -3.42 9.46
CA MET A 117 8.71 -3.25 9.42
C MET A 117 9.03 -1.83 8.90
N PRO A 118 10.29 -1.36 8.98
CA PRO A 118 10.68 -0.08 8.42
C PRO A 118 10.23 0.06 6.98
N TRP A 119 9.59 1.19 6.66
CA TRP A 119 8.88 1.38 5.39
C TRP A 119 9.74 1.08 4.15
N VAL A 120 10.95 1.67 4.09
CA VAL A 120 11.85 1.44 2.95
C VAL A 120 12.30 -0.02 2.85
N LYS A 121 12.47 -0.72 3.97
CA LYS A 121 12.76 -2.17 3.99
C LYS A 121 11.60 -2.97 3.40
N GLN A 122 10.36 -2.62 3.77
CA GLN A 122 9.16 -3.24 3.22
C GLN A 122 9.05 -3.01 1.71
N LEU A 123 9.24 -1.76 1.26
CA LEU A 123 9.24 -1.44 -0.17
C LEU A 123 10.29 -2.24 -0.93
N VAL A 124 11.51 -2.35 -0.41
CA VAL A 124 12.55 -3.16 -1.05
C VAL A 124 12.12 -4.61 -1.18
N ALA A 125 11.61 -5.23 -0.11
CA ALA A 125 11.19 -6.63 -0.13
C ALA A 125 10.03 -6.87 -1.11
N HIS A 126 9.13 -5.90 -1.26
CA HIS A 126 7.96 -5.98 -2.12
C HIS A 126 8.30 -5.68 -3.59
N GLU A 127 8.77 -4.48 -3.87
CA GLU A 127 8.98 -4.01 -5.25
C GLU A 127 10.13 -4.72 -5.96
N TYR A 128 11.17 -5.12 -5.23
CA TYR A 128 12.26 -5.89 -5.83
C TYR A 128 11.81 -7.29 -6.22
N ARG A 129 10.80 -7.85 -5.53
CA ARG A 129 10.15 -9.10 -5.92
C ARG A 129 9.48 -8.98 -7.29
N HIS A 130 8.83 -7.86 -7.60
CA HIS A 130 8.29 -7.60 -8.93
C HIS A 130 9.37 -7.58 -10.01
N ALA A 131 10.57 -7.10 -9.72
CA ALA A 131 11.68 -7.18 -10.67
C ALA A 131 12.10 -8.63 -10.98
N VAL A 132 11.96 -9.56 -10.02
CA VAL A 132 12.14 -11.01 -10.24
C VAL A 132 11.01 -11.55 -11.12
N GLN A 133 9.76 -11.26 -10.78
CA GLN A 133 8.60 -11.72 -11.55
C GLN A 133 8.69 -11.26 -13.00
N TYR A 134 9.02 -9.99 -13.25
CA TYR A 134 9.13 -9.44 -14.59
C TYR A 134 10.27 -10.05 -15.41
N ASN A 135 11.41 -10.36 -14.79
CA ASN A 135 12.48 -11.07 -15.48
C ASN A 135 12.04 -12.50 -15.86
N ASN A 136 11.26 -13.13 -15.00
CA ASN A 136 10.73 -14.47 -15.25
C ASN A 136 9.59 -14.48 -16.29
N LEU A 137 8.85 -13.38 -16.46
CA LEU A 137 7.88 -13.18 -17.53
C LEU A 137 8.56 -12.87 -18.89
N ASN A 138 9.74 -12.26 -18.89
CA ASN A 138 10.44 -11.85 -20.11
C ASN A 138 11.19 -13.02 -20.79
N ARG A 139 10.42 -14.02 -21.27
CA ARG A 139 10.94 -15.25 -21.90
C ARG A 139 10.19 -15.55 -23.21
N GLY A 140 10.75 -16.47 -24.01
CA GLY A 140 10.09 -16.96 -25.23
C GLY A 140 9.63 -15.84 -26.15
N LEU A 141 8.38 -15.88 -26.56
CA LEU A 141 7.79 -14.89 -27.46
C LEU A 141 7.83 -13.47 -26.89
N ILE A 142 7.61 -13.32 -25.59
CA ILE A 142 7.66 -12.00 -24.90
C ILE A 142 9.06 -11.38 -25.03
N ARG A 143 10.09 -12.19 -24.89
CA ARG A 143 11.47 -11.72 -25.07
C ARG A 143 11.75 -11.31 -26.51
N ILE A 144 11.25 -12.08 -27.48
CA ILE A 144 11.34 -11.71 -28.90
C ILE A 144 10.63 -10.38 -29.17
N LEU A 145 9.40 -10.22 -28.67
CA LEU A 145 8.67 -8.97 -28.78
C LEU A 145 9.43 -7.80 -28.14
N SER A 146 10.10 -8.03 -27.02
CA SER A 146 10.90 -6.99 -26.36
C SER A 146 12.10 -6.53 -27.21
N TYR A 147 12.65 -7.37 -28.05
CA TYR A 147 13.68 -6.98 -29.02
C TYR A 147 13.10 -6.21 -30.24
N LEU A 148 11.88 -6.56 -30.66
CA LEU A 148 11.26 -5.96 -31.85
C LEU A 148 10.64 -4.57 -31.57
N ILE A 149 9.94 -4.44 -30.44
CA ILE A 149 9.19 -3.22 -30.07
C ILE A 149 9.66 -2.61 -28.75
N GLY A 150 10.83 -3.01 -28.28
CA GLY A 150 11.43 -2.48 -27.07
C GLY A 150 10.70 -2.88 -25.78
N GLN A 151 10.81 -2.06 -24.76
CA GLN A 151 10.25 -2.33 -23.43
C GLN A 151 8.73 -2.56 -23.45
N GLN A 152 8.02 -2.02 -24.44
CA GLN A 152 6.58 -2.23 -24.63
C GLN A 152 6.23 -3.70 -24.87
N GLY A 153 7.07 -4.45 -25.61
CA GLY A 153 6.88 -5.88 -25.81
C GLY A 153 6.90 -6.69 -24.52
N SER A 154 7.72 -6.29 -23.57
CA SER A 154 7.79 -6.96 -22.27
C SER A 154 6.52 -6.73 -21.41
N THR A 155 5.80 -5.62 -21.60
CA THR A 155 4.56 -5.32 -20.85
C THR A 155 3.46 -6.33 -21.15
N VAL A 156 3.49 -6.93 -22.34
CA VAL A 156 2.56 -8.01 -22.71
C VAL A 156 2.69 -9.21 -21.78
N GLY A 157 3.86 -9.41 -21.17
CA GLY A 157 4.09 -10.46 -20.17
C GLY A 157 3.14 -10.38 -18.96
N LEU A 158 2.72 -9.18 -18.58
CA LEU A 158 1.81 -8.96 -17.44
C LEU A 158 0.39 -9.55 -17.69
N LEU A 159 0.03 -9.83 -18.94
CA LEU A 159 -1.27 -10.45 -19.26
C LEU A 159 -1.31 -11.95 -18.91
N PHE A 160 -0.18 -12.59 -18.59
CA PHE A 160 -0.11 -14.04 -18.36
C PHE A 160 -0.16 -14.43 -16.89
N MET A 161 -0.11 -13.46 -15.99
CA MET A 161 -0.24 -13.69 -14.58
C MET A 161 -1.22 -12.68 -13.99
N PRO A 162 -2.27 -13.12 -13.29
CA PRO A 162 -3.26 -12.19 -12.74
C PRO A 162 -2.63 -11.33 -11.64
N LEU A 163 -3.13 -10.10 -11.50
CA LEU A 163 -2.61 -9.12 -10.55
C LEU A 163 -2.58 -9.65 -9.11
N TRP A 164 -3.62 -10.39 -8.71
CA TRP A 164 -3.66 -10.99 -7.37
C TRP A 164 -2.48 -11.94 -7.10
N ALA A 165 -1.99 -12.64 -8.14
CA ALA A 165 -0.87 -13.57 -7.97
C ALA A 165 0.47 -12.84 -7.92
N LEU A 166 0.63 -11.75 -8.70
CA LEU A 166 1.84 -10.91 -8.65
C LEU A 166 1.96 -10.22 -7.29
N GLU A 167 0.91 -9.56 -6.85
CA GLU A 167 0.89 -8.83 -5.58
C GLU A 167 0.92 -9.78 -4.38
N GLY A 168 0.18 -10.88 -4.47
CA GLY A 168 0.18 -11.91 -3.44
C GLY A 168 1.55 -12.54 -3.20
N ASP A 169 2.31 -12.79 -4.26
CA ASP A 169 3.67 -13.31 -4.18
C ASP A 169 4.64 -12.27 -3.60
N ALA A 170 4.47 -10.98 -3.93
CA ALA A 170 5.26 -9.91 -3.33
C ALA A 170 4.98 -9.78 -1.83
N VAL A 171 3.71 -9.88 -1.40
CA VAL A 171 3.34 -9.89 0.03
C VAL A 171 3.84 -11.16 0.72
N MET A 172 3.80 -12.30 0.05
CA MET A 172 4.37 -13.55 0.59
C MET A 172 5.87 -13.40 0.84
N ASN A 173 6.60 -12.86 -0.13
CA ASN A 173 8.03 -12.62 -0.02
C ASN A 173 8.40 -11.67 1.15
N GLU A 174 7.73 -10.51 1.27
CA GLU A 174 7.98 -9.61 2.41
C GLU A 174 7.62 -10.24 3.76
N THR A 175 6.62 -11.14 3.78
CA THR A 175 6.18 -11.83 4.98
C THR A 175 7.16 -12.91 5.40
N GLU A 176 7.74 -13.63 4.45
CA GLU A 176 8.76 -14.65 4.69
C GLU A 176 10.08 -14.03 5.18
N MET A 177 10.46 -12.90 4.59
CA MET A 177 11.69 -12.16 4.94
C MET A 177 11.63 -11.41 6.28
N SER A 178 10.51 -11.45 6.99
CA SER A 178 10.33 -10.73 8.25
C SER A 178 9.43 -11.47 9.22
N SER A 179 9.79 -11.42 10.50
CA SER A 179 8.91 -11.90 11.58
C SER A 179 7.62 -11.08 11.71
N TYR A 180 7.53 -9.92 11.05
CA TYR A 180 6.44 -8.95 11.17
C TYR A 180 5.79 -8.57 9.83
N GLY A 181 6.03 -9.31 8.75
CA GLY A 181 5.45 -9.04 7.44
C GLY A 181 3.93 -8.93 7.45
N ARG A 182 3.35 -8.19 6.48
CA ARG A 182 1.91 -7.87 6.42
C ARG A 182 1.02 -9.10 6.54
N GLY A 183 1.40 -10.21 5.91
CA GLY A 183 0.63 -11.45 5.94
C GLY A 183 0.48 -12.08 7.34
N ARG A 184 1.34 -11.72 8.31
CA ARG A 184 1.25 -12.18 9.70
C ARG A 184 0.33 -11.32 10.56
N GLN A 185 -0.09 -10.17 10.06
CA GLN A 185 -0.90 -9.23 10.85
C GLN A 185 -2.37 -9.60 10.80
N PRO A 186 -3.07 -9.73 11.93
CA PRO A 186 -4.51 -10.00 11.96
C PRO A 186 -5.32 -8.99 11.15
N ARG A 187 -4.90 -7.72 11.13
CA ARG A 187 -5.54 -6.66 10.36
C ARG A 187 -5.55 -6.94 8.86
N PHE A 188 -4.54 -7.64 8.34
CA PHE A 188 -4.43 -7.94 6.92
C PHE A 188 -5.50 -8.92 6.41
N THR A 189 -6.06 -9.75 7.29
CA THR A 189 -7.10 -10.74 6.92
C THR A 189 -8.46 -10.47 7.55
N ILE A 190 -8.58 -9.44 8.40
CA ILE A 190 -9.79 -9.19 9.19
C ILE A 190 -11.03 -8.95 8.33
N GLU A 191 -10.89 -8.34 7.15
CA GLU A 191 -12.01 -8.06 6.27
C GLU A 191 -12.60 -9.35 5.69
N TYR A 192 -11.76 -10.31 5.28
CA TYR A 192 -12.20 -11.63 4.84
C TYR A 192 -12.83 -12.42 5.98
N ARG A 193 -12.26 -12.34 7.19
CA ARG A 193 -12.81 -12.97 8.37
C ARG A 193 -14.19 -12.40 8.72
N ALA A 194 -14.35 -11.08 8.65
CA ALA A 194 -15.61 -10.39 8.93
C ALA A 194 -16.72 -10.73 7.92
N LEU A 195 -16.39 -10.95 6.64
CA LEU A 195 -17.34 -11.40 5.64
C LEU A 195 -17.85 -12.81 5.93
N GLY A 196 -17.03 -13.67 6.52
CA GLY A 196 -17.34 -15.05 6.81
C GLY A 196 -17.28 -15.98 5.60
N TYR A 197 -16.91 -17.23 5.83
CA TYR A 197 -16.68 -18.23 4.77
C TYR A 197 -17.90 -18.50 3.90
N GLU A 198 -19.10 -18.47 4.46
CA GLU A 198 -20.34 -18.68 3.69
C GLU A 198 -20.55 -17.62 2.58
N VAL A 199 -20.22 -16.35 2.86
CA VAL A 199 -20.27 -15.28 1.87
C VAL A 199 -19.21 -15.50 0.79
N LEU A 200 -18.00 -15.89 1.21
CA LEU A 200 -16.89 -16.16 0.29
C LEU A 200 -17.24 -17.32 -0.66
N ARG A 201 -17.82 -18.39 -0.14
CA ARG A 201 -18.19 -19.59 -0.89
C ARG A 201 -19.34 -19.37 -1.88
N ARG A 202 -20.35 -18.55 -1.52
CA ARG A 202 -21.55 -18.32 -2.33
C ARG A 202 -21.34 -17.41 -3.53
N ARG A 203 -20.35 -16.53 -3.49
CA ARG A 203 -20.08 -15.59 -4.58
C ARG A 203 -19.17 -16.22 -5.62
N ASN A 204 -19.36 -15.84 -6.89
CA ASN A 204 -18.45 -16.25 -7.95
C ASN A 204 -17.03 -15.75 -7.65
N CYS A 205 -16.04 -16.58 -7.90
CA CYS A 205 -14.63 -16.31 -7.75
C CYS A 205 -14.18 -15.04 -8.51
N ASP A 206 -14.72 -14.82 -9.72
CA ASP A 206 -14.41 -13.65 -10.53
C ASP A 206 -14.75 -12.33 -9.82
N LYS A 207 -15.78 -12.33 -8.97
CA LYS A 207 -16.12 -11.14 -8.19
C LYS A 207 -15.03 -10.76 -7.19
N TRP A 208 -14.36 -11.73 -6.61
CA TRP A 208 -13.25 -11.53 -5.70
C TRP A 208 -12.01 -11.06 -6.44
N PHE A 209 -11.78 -11.53 -7.67
CA PHE A 209 -10.63 -11.14 -8.49
C PHE A 209 -10.78 -9.76 -9.11
N CYS A 210 -12.00 -9.44 -9.60
CA CYS A 210 -12.26 -8.20 -10.35
C CYS A 210 -12.75 -7.05 -9.47
N GLY A 211 -13.15 -7.31 -8.22
CA GLY A 211 -13.78 -6.32 -7.36
C GLY A 211 -15.25 -6.08 -7.70
N SER A 212 -15.87 -5.13 -7.04
CA SER A 212 -17.27 -4.73 -7.24
C SER A 212 -17.49 -3.27 -6.87
N TYR A 213 -18.26 -2.55 -7.68
CA TYR A 213 -18.73 -1.21 -7.35
C TYR A 213 -19.98 -1.19 -6.47
N ARG A 214 -20.62 -2.35 -6.26
CA ARG A 214 -21.85 -2.50 -5.48
C ARG A 214 -21.58 -3.12 -4.11
N ASP A 215 -20.84 -4.23 -4.11
CA ASP A 215 -20.60 -5.00 -2.91
C ASP A 215 -19.17 -4.79 -2.43
N PHE A 216 -18.99 -4.83 -1.12
CA PHE A 216 -17.67 -4.82 -0.57
C PHE A 216 -16.89 -6.07 -0.98
N VAL A 217 -15.72 -5.86 -1.52
CA VAL A 217 -14.71 -6.86 -1.85
C VAL A 217 -13.39 -6.38 -1.23
N PRO A 218 -12.80 -7.14 -0.31
CA PRO A 218 -11.48 -6.82 0.23
C PRO A 218 -10.42 -6.74 -0.85
N ASP A 219 -9.29 -6.14 -0.50
CA ASP A 219 -8.20 -5.91 -1.43
C ASP A 219 -7.63 -7.23 -2.00
N HIS A 220 -7.25 -7.19 -3.27
CA HIS A 220 -6.61 -8.30 -3.97
C HIS A 220 -5.23 -8.68 -3.40
N TYR A 221 -4.54 -7.79 -2.69
CA TYR A 221 -3.30 -8.10 -1.96
C TYR A 221 -3.53 -9.16 -0.88
N GLN A 222 -4.60 -8.99 -0.10
CA GLN A 222 -4.96 -9.93 0.98
C GLN A 222 -5.34 -11.29 0.40
N MET A 223 -6.20 -11.30 -0.61
CA MET A 223 -6.62 -12.52 -1.30
C MET A 223 -5.43 -13.22 -1.96
N GLY A 224 -4.65 -12.46 -2.71
CA GLY A 224 -3.49 -12.98 -3.43
C GLY A 224 -2.48 -13.62 -2.49
N TYR A 225 -2.17 -12.97 -1.37
CA TYR A 225 -1.30 -13.54 -0.35
C TYR A 225 -1.80 -14.91 0.15
N GLN A 226 -3.09 -15.01 0.50
CA GLN A 226 -3.64 -16.27 1.00
C GLN A 226 -3.57 -17.39 -0.04
N MET A 227 -3.91 -17.09 -1.29
CA MET A 227 -3.85 -18.07 -2.37
C MET A 227 -2.41 -18.46 -2.72
N VAL A 228 -1.49 -17.49 -2.73
CA VAL A 228 -0.08 -17.75 -3.05
C VAL A 228 0.60 -18.53 -1.93
N ALA A 229 0.40 -18.14 -0.69
CA ALA A 229 0.95 -18.83 0.48
C ALA A 229 0.43 -20.28 0.57
N TYR A 230 -0.88 -20.48 0.41
CA TYR A 230 -1.48 -21.81 0.35
C TYR A 230 -0.92 -22.64 -0.82
N GLY A 231 -0.69 -22.01 -1.97
CA GLY A 231 -0.08 -22.65 -3.12
C GLY A 231 1.32 -23.16 -2.83
N TYR A 232 2.17 -22.35 -2.21
CA TYR A 232 3.52 -22.75 -1.79
C TYR A 232 3.49 -23.91 -0.77
N ASP A 233 2.63 -23.79 0.24
CA ASP A 233 2.51 -24.81 1.29
C ASP A 233 2.00 -26.14 0.73
N ARG A 234 0.97 -26.11 -0.10
CA ARG A 234 0.30 -27.32 -0.59
C ARG A 234 0.99 -28.01 -1.75
N TYR A 235 1.62 -27.24 -2.64
CA TYR A 235 2.15 -27.75 -3.92
C TYR A 235 3.65 -27.56 -4.10
N GLY A 236 4.31 -26.91 -3.14
CA GLY A 236 5.75 -26.71 -3.10
C GLY A 236 6.26 -25.45 -3.81
N GLY A 237 7.55 -25.15 -3.60
CA GLY A 237 8.18 -23.86 -3.94
C GLY A 237 8.20 -23.49 -5.43
N GLU A 238 7.99 -24.44 -6.34
CA GLU A 238 8.07 -24.19 -7.78
C GLU A 238 6.71 -23.88 -8.44
N ILE A 239 5.61 -23.89 -7.67
CA ILE A 239 4.26 -23.76 -8.24
C ILE A 239 4.13 -22.55 -9.14
N TRP A 240 4.57 -21.38 -8.66
CA TRP A 240 4.37 -20.13 -9.38
C TRP A 240 5.34 -19.96 -10.54
N ASP A 241 6.58 -20.42 -10.44
CA ASP A 241 7.53 -20.41 -11.57
C ASP A 241 7.08 -21.35 -12.70
N LYS A 242 6.59 -22.55 -12.36
CA LYS A 242 6.03 -23.47 -13.37
C LYS A 242 4.79 -22.91 -14.05
N THR A 243 3.89 -22.31 -13.26
CA THR A 243 2.66 -21.67 -13.76
C THR A 243 2.98 -20.51 -14.70
N LEU A 244 3.88 -19.63 -14.30
CA LEU A 244 4.33 -18.49 -15.07
C LEU A 244 5.03 -18.90 -16.38
N ARG A 245 5.96 -19.87 -16.30
CA ARG A 245 6.63 -20.42 -17.49
C ARG A 245 5.65 -21.02 -18.49
N TYR A 246 4.64 -21.71 -18.02
CA TYR A 246 3.59 -22.25 -18.89
C TYR A 246 2.80 -21.15 -19.57
N GLY A 247 2.41 -20.12 -18.84
CA GLY A 247 1.69 -18.95 -19.39
C GLY A 247 2.45 -18.28 -20.52
N VAL A 248 3.73 -17.96 -20.29
CA VAL A 248 4.60 -17.32 -21.29
C VAL A 248 4.79 -18.18 -22.54
N ARG A 249 4.91 -19.51 -22.38
CA ARG A 249 5.04 -20.44 -23.51
C ARG A 249 3.75 -20.57 -24.32
N ASN A 250 2.61 -20.38 -23.68
CA ASN A 250 1.28 -20.50 -24.28
C ASN A 250 0.57 -19.14 -24.32
N ALA A 251 1.29 -18.13 -24.79
CA ALA A 251 0.86 -16.72 -24.79
C ALA A 251 -0.51 -16.46 -25.45
N TYR A 252 -0.97 -17.37 -26.33
CA TYR A 252 -2.29 -17.30 -26.97
C TYR A 252 -3.45 -17.50 -25.97
N MET A 253 -3.21 -18.03 -24.77
CA MET A 253 -4.20 -18.24 -23.73
C MET A 253 -4.46 -17.00 -22.87
N LEU A 254 -3.61 -15.98 -22.96
CA LEU A 254 -3.71 -14.76 -22.15
C LEU A 254 -3.88 -15.06 -20.65
N THR A 255 -4.82 -14.39 -20.00
CA THR A 255 -5.12 -14.52 -18.56
C THR A 255 -5.61 -15.92 -18.14
N PHE A 256 -6.13 -16.72 -19.07
CA PHE A 256 -6.53 -18.11 -18.75
C PHE A 256 -5.36 -19.07 -18.53
N SER A 257 -4.15 -18.65 -18.88
CA SER A 257 -2.96 -19.49 -18.80
C SER A 257 -2.65 -19.94 -17.38
N THR A 258 -2.90 -19.12 -16.37
CA THR A 258 -2.71 -19.45 -14.95
C THR A 258 -3.59 -20.62 -14.53
N SER A 259 -4.90 -20.53 -14.78
CA SER A 259 -5.85 -21.59 -14.42
C SER A 259 -5.59 -22.90 -15.17
N VAL A 260 -5.18 -22.81 -16.44
CA VAL A 260 -4.82 -23.99 -17.26
C VAL A 260 -3.54 -24.65 -16.76
N ALA A 261 -2.52 -23.84 -16.39
CA ALA A 261 -1.28 -24.36 -15.83
C ALA A 261 -1.50 -25.06 -14.48
N LEU A 262 -2.27 -24.46 -13.59
CA LEU A 262 -2.63 -25.03 -12.30
C LEU A 262 -3.36 -26.37 -12.46
N ARG A 263 -4.31 -26.48 -13.40
CA ARG A 263 -4.99 -27.75 -13.70
C ARG A 263 -4.05 -28.80 -14.22
N LYS A 264 -3.17 -28.40 -15.15
CA LYS A 264 -2.24 -29.32 -15.81
C LYS A 264 -1.21 -29.90 -14.84
N PHE A 265 -0.64 -29.09 -13.97
CA PHE A 265 0.49 -29.51 -13.13
C PHE A 265 0.08 -29.95 -11.72
N TYR A 266 -1.04 -29.42 -11.22
CA TYR A 266 -1.42 -29.57 -9.81
C TYR A 266 -2.88 -30.07 -9.61
N GLY A 267 -3.63 -30.32 -10.70
CA GLY A 267 -5.00 -30.79 -10.63
C GLY A 267 -5.99 -29.77 -10.05
N THR A 268 -5.59 -28.50 -9.92
CA THR A 268 -6.41 -27.43 -9.37
C THR A 268 -6.59 -26.29 -10.38
N GLY A 269 -7.51 -25.38 -10.13
CA GLY A 269 -7.67 -24.13 -10.89
C GLY A 269 -7.84 -22.98 -9.92
N GLU A 270 -7.79 -21.74 -10.41
CA GLU A 270 -7.85 -20.54 -9.55
C GLU A 270 -9.05 -20.55 -8.60
N GLY A 271 -10.25 -20.93 -9.08
CA GLY A 271 -11.45 -21.00 -8.25
C GLY A 271 -11.41 -22.11 -7.20
N ILE A 272 -10.77 -23.25 -7.49
CA ILE A 272 -10.57 -24.33 -6.52
C ILE A 272 -9.53 -23.88 -5.49
N LEU A 273 -8.40 -23.34 -5.95
CA LEU A 273 -7.34 -22.82 -5.10
C LEU A 273 -7.87 -21.77 -4.12
N PHE A 274 -8.71 -20.84 -4.61
CA PHE A 274 -9.38 -19.85 -3.75
C PHE A 274 -10.23 -20.51 -2.67
N ARG A 275 -11.12 -21.43 -3.04
CA ARG A 275 -12.00 -22.12 -2.07
C ARG A 275 -11.20 -22.89 -1.02
N ASP A 276 -10.17 -23.60 -1.44
CA ASP A 276 -9.37 -24.45 -0.56
C ASP A 276 -8.53 -23.61 0.40
N ALA A 277 -7.90 -22.54 -0.11
CA ALA A 277 -7.12 -21.60 0.71
C ALA A 277 -7.99 -20.91 1.80
N PHE A 278 -9.20 -20.45 1.42
CA PHE A 278 -10.07 -19.79 2.38
C PHE A 278 -10.83 -20.79 3.28
N ALA A 279 -11.06 -22.01 2.86
CA ALA A 279 -11.56 -23.08 3.73
C ALA A 279 -10.53 -23.41 4.82
N ASP A 280 -9.26 -23.49 4.46
CA ASP A 280 -8.17 -23.74 5.38
C ASP A 280 -8.01 -22.60 6.39
N LEU A 281 -7.99 -21.37 5.90
CA LEU A 281 -7.93 -20.18 6.72
C LEU A 281 -9.13 -20.07 7.68
N ASN A 282 -10.34 -20.45 7.22
CA ASN A 282 -11.53 -20.48 8.07
C ASN A 282 -11.41 -21.51 9.20
N ARG A 283 -10.89 -22.72 8.92
CA ARG A 283 -10.61 -23.72 9.96
C ARG A 283 -9.66 -23.16 11.03
N PHE A 284 -8.62 -22.45 10.61
CA PHE A 284 -7.72 -21.77 11.53
C PHE A 284 -8.46 -20.72 12.38
N TRP A 285 -9.29 -19.86 11.78
CA TRP A 285 -10.06 -18.86 12.53
C TRP A 285 -11.06 -19.48 13.52
N ASP A 286 -11.67 -20.60 13.15
CA ASP A 286 -12.62 -21.33 14.01
C ASP A 286 -11.91 -21.99 15.20
N SER A 287 -10.63 -22.30 15.08
CA SER A 287 -9.80 -22.83 16.18
C SER A 287 -9.37 -21.78 17.20
N LEU A 288 -9.47 -20.50 16.85
CA LEU A 288 -9.08 -19.42 17.76
C LEU A 288 -10.10 -19.27 18.90
N PRO A 289 -9.67 -18.85 20.11
CA PRO A 289 -10.56 -18.59 21.21
C PRO A 289 -11.66 -17.60 20.82
N LYS A 290 -12.91 -17.97 21.08
CA LYS A 290 -14.06 -17.09 20.86
C LYS A 290 -14.16 -16.11 22.02
N VAL A 291 -14.01 -14.81 21.69
CA VAL A 291 -14.29 -13.75 22.65
C VAL A 291 -15.78 -13.47 22.67
N ALA A 292 -16.38 -13.42 23.87
CA ALA A 292 -17.79 -13.05 23.99
C ALA A 292 -17.98 -11.61 23.48
N ASP A 293 -18.88 -11.44 22.50
CA ASP A 293 -19.25 -10.12 22.01
C ASP A 293 -20.15 -9.43 23.05
N SER A 294 -19.56 -8.55 23.85
CA SER A 294 -20.28 -7.66 24.78
C SER A 294 -20.50 -6.26 24.18
N GLY A 295 -20.09 -6.04 22.95
CA GLY A 295 -20.18 -4.76 22.27
C GLY A 295 -21.60 -4.43 21.77
N ARG A 296 -21.94 -3.14 21.81
CA ARG A 296 -23.16 -2.61 21.18
C ARG A 296 -22.81 -1.87 19.89
N THR A 297 -23.46 -2.21 18.81
CA THR A 297 -23.35 -1.46 17.55
C THR A 297 -23.94 -0.05 17.73
N LEU A 298 -23.12 0.98 17.52
CA LEU A 298 -23.50 2.38 17.68
C LEU A 298 -23.96 3.04 16.37
N THR A 299 -23.57 2.48 15.23
CA THR A 299 -23.87 3.03 13.92
C THR A 299 -24.98 2.23 13.24
N PRO A 300 -25.86 2.87 12.44
CA PRO A 300 -26.85 2.12 11.69
C PRO A 300 -26.18 1.17 10.72
N LEU A 301 -26.75 -0.04 10.57
CA LEU A 301 -26.33 -0.96 9.53
C LEU A 301 -26.69 -0.39 8.17
N PRO A 302 -25.77 -0.31 7.21
CA PRO A 302 -26.06 0.21 5.88
C PRO A 302 -26.96 -0.75 5.10
N GLU A 303 -28.10 -0.25 4.59
CA GLU A 303 -29.05 -1.05 3.83
C GLU A 303 -28.65 -1.27 2.36
N LYS A 304 -27.93 -0.31 1.77
CA LYS A 304 -27.69 -0.27 0.32
C LYS A 304 -26.25 -0.38 -0.11
N ASN A 305 -25.34 0.29 0.60
CA ASN A 305 -23.94 0.40 0.20
C ASN A 305 -23.00 0.11 1.35
N TYR A 306 -21.84 -0.47 1.02
CA TYR A 306 -20.78 -0.63 2.00
C TYR A 306 -20.38 0.72 2.59
N THR A 307 -20.36 0.78 3.91
CA THR A 307 -20.06 2.00 4.67
C THR A 307 -19.08 1.68 5.79
N THR A 308 -18.03 2.48 5.91
CA THR A 308 -17.06 2.38 6.99
C THR A 308 -17.12 3.59 7.90
N TYR A 309 -16.89 3.34 9.20
CA TYR A 309 -16.61 4.35 10.20
C TYR A 309 -15.25 4.05 10.79
N THR A 310 -14.30 4.95 10.57
CA THR A 310 -12.92 4.78 11.03
C THR A 310 -12.53 5.88 12.00
N HIS A 311 -11.50 5.60 12.79
CA HIS A 311 -10.88 6.54 13.73
C HIS A 311 -11.89 7.26 14.65
N PRO A 312 -12.73 6.52 15.40
CA PRO A 312 -13.65 7.15 16.34
C PRO A 312 -12.88 7.84 17.46
N VAL A 313 -13.24 9.09 17.75
CA VAL A 313 -12.71 9.87 18.87
C VAL A 313 -13.87 10.43 19.70
N SER A 314 -13.74 10.42 21.02
CA SER A 314 -14.77 10.93 21.92
C SER A 314 -14.72 12.45 21.97
N LEU A 315 -15.79 13.11 21.54
CA LEU A 315 -15.98 14.56 21.68
C LEU A 315 -16.41 14.91 23.11
N ASN A 316 -17.26 14.07 23.68
CA ASN A 316 -17.72 14.13 25.06
C ASN A 316 -18.32 12.74 25.46
N ASN A 317 -18.85 12.61 26.67
CA ASN A 317 -19.37 11.35 27.20
C ASN A 317 -20.49 10.68 26.37
N THR A 318 -21.12 11.41 25.47
CA THR A 318 -22.26 10.91 24.67
C THR A 318 -22.08 11.04 23.18
N THR A 319 -21.02 11.70 22.71
CA THR A 319 -20.84 12.00 21.29
C THR A 319 -19.46 11.56 20.82
N LEU A 320 -19.45 10.73 19.81
CA LEU A 320 -18.25 10.35 19.07
C LEU A 320 -18.14 11.11 17.77
N VAL A 321 -16.93 11.41 17.34
CA VAL A 321 -16.62 11.87 15.97
C VAL A 321 -15.93 10.73 15.25
N ALA A 322 -16.33 10.43 14.03
CA ALA A 322 -15.70 9.42 13.19
C ALA A 322 -15.58 9.88 11.74
N LEU A 323 -14.63 9.35 11.02
CA LEU A 323 -14.53 9.48 9.58
C LEU A 323 -15.44 8.43 8.93
N LYS A 324 -16.43 8.89 8.16
CA LYS A 324 -17.36 8.05 7.40
C LYS A 324 -17.00 8.04 5.93
N THR A 325 -16.89 6.87 5.35
CA THR A 325 -16.65 6.65 3.91
C THR A 325 -17.65 5.63 3.38
N ASP A 326 -18.21 5.90 2.21
CA ASP A 326 -19.10 4.99 1.48
C ASP A 326 -18.91 5.16 -0.05
N PHE A 327 -19.59 4.34 -0.85
CA PHE A 327 -19.46 4.38 -2.31
C PHE A 327 -20.26 5.51 -2.99
N ASP A 328 -21.17 6.17 -2.26
CA ASP A 328 -22.06 7.18 -2.85
C ASP A 328 -21.57 8.63 -2.65
N ARG A 329 -20.79 8.86 -1.61
CA ARG A 329 -20.46 10.23 -1.17
C ARG A 329 -19.00 10.36 -0.78
N PRO A 330 -18.41 11.56 -0.93
CA PRO A 330 -17.07 11.84 -0.44
C PRO A 330 -16.93 11.55 1.06
N SER A 331 -15.70 11.31 1.47
CA SER A 331 -15.34 11.14 2.88
C SER A 331 -15.77 12.36 3.71
N ARG A 332 -16.23 12.10 4.94
CA ARG A 332 -16.79 13.13 5.80
C ARG A 332 -16.64 12.81 7.29
N LEU A 333 -16.47 13.82 8.10
CA LEU A 333 -16.62 13.69 9.54
C LEU A 333 -18.09 13.68 9.93
N VAL A 334 -18.46 12.73 10.75
CA VAL A 334 -19.80 12.60 11.34
C VAL A 334 -19.69 12.57 12.86
N THR A 335 -20.72 13.06 13.54
CA THR A 335 -20.92 12.79 14.96
C THR A 335 -21.95 11.71 15.12
N VAL A 336 -21.71 10.80 16.05
CA VAL A 336 -22.63 9.71 16.44
C VAL A 336 -22.94 9.86 17.93
N ASP A 337 -24.21 9.95 18.26
CA ASP A 337 -24.66 9.91 19.64
C ASP A 337 -24.54 8.47 20.16
N SER A 338 -23.76 8.27 21.21
CA SER A 338 -23.45 6.94 21.72
C SER A 338 -24.64 6.24 22.40
N ARG A 339 -25.69 6.95 22.78
CA ARG A 339 -26.91 6.39 23.40
C ARG A 339 -27.94 6.00 22.36
N THR A 340 -28.16 6.87 21.37
CA THR A 340 -29.25 6.73 20.39
C THR A 340 -28.79 6.19 19.02
N GLY A 341 -27.48 6.20 18.73
CA GLY A 341 -26.93 5.89 17.42
C GLY A 341 -27.21 6.96 16.36
N ARG A 342 -27.80 8.10 16.75
CA ARG A 342 -28.15 9.17 15.79
C ARG A 342 -26.90 9.81 15.22
N GLU A 343 -26.81 9.77 13.88
CA GLU A 343 -25.71 10.34 13.12
C GLU A 343 -26.04 11.75 12.61
N ARG A 344 -25.03 12.63 12.62
CA ARG A 344 -25.09 13.95 11.96
C ARG A 344 -23.78 14.23 11.25
N ARG A 345 -23.85 14.61 9.96
CA ARG A 345 -22.66 15.07 9.23
C ARG A 345 -22.18 16.41 9.80
N ARG A 346 -20.87 16.50 10.04
CA ARG A 346 -20.21 17.73 10.50
C ARG A 346 -19.62 18.50 9.33
N THR A 347 -18.80 17.85 8.52
CA THR A 347 -18.14 18.46 7.36
C THR A 347 -17.67 17.40 6.38
N TRP A 348 -17.43 17.80 5.14
CA TRP A 348 -16.69 17.02 4.17
C TRP A 348 -15.20 17.07 4.47
N THR A 349 -14.47 16.02 4.16
CA THR A 349 -13.01 15.95 4.25
C THR A 349 -12.39 15.75 2.87
N GLY A 350 -11.13 16.14 2.74
CA GLY A 350 -10.28 15.64 1.67
C GLY A 350 -9.78 14.20 1.96
N LEU A 351 -8.70 13.81 1.30
CA LEU A 351 -8.01 12.57 1.60
C LEU A 351 -7.27 12.73 2.94
N VAL A 352 -7.82 12.14 3.98
CA VAL A 352 -7.27 12.20 5.34
C VAL A 352 -5.95 11.43 5.38
N SER A 353 -4.89 12.07 5.89
CA SER A 353 -3.54 11.48 5.97
C SER A 353 -3.18 10.96 7.35
N SER A 354 -3.85 11.41 8.42
CA SER A 354 -3.70 10.82 9.76
C SER A 354 -4.97 10.99 10.60
N ARG A 355 -5.06 10.19 11.66
CA ARG A 355 -6.25 10.08 12.52
C ARG A 355 -6.73 11.43 13.03
N PRO A 356 -8.06 11.68 13.07
CA PRO A 356 -8.63 12.83 13.77
C PRO A 356 -8.35 12.79 15.27
N ALA A 357 -8.24 13.96 15.86
CA ALA A 357 -8.13 14.15 17.32
C ALA A 357 -9.00 15.30 17.80
N THR A 358 -9.32 15.37 19.09
CA THR A 358 -10.19 16.39 19.68
C THR A 358 -9.77 16.76 21.10
N ASP A 359 -10.00 18.02 21.49
CA ASP A 359 -9.93 18.53 22.85
C ASP A 359 -11.31 18.56 23.56
N GLY A 360 -12.32 17.93 22.94
CA GLY A 360 -13.70 17.98 23.38
C GLY A 360 -14.53 19.12 22.76
N GLN A 361 -13.89 20.04 22.04
CA GLN A 361 -14.54 21.16 21.36
C GLN A 361 -14.19 21.21 19.88
N ARG A 362 -12.90 21.24 19.55
CA ARG A 362 -12.38 21.28 18.20
C ARG A 362 -12.05 19.87 17.74
N VAL A 363 -12.07 19.68 16.42
CA VAL A 363 -11.59 18.45 15.79
C VAL A 363 -10.46 18.80 14.83
N TRP A 364 -9.31 18.18 14.99
CA TRP A 364 -8.15 18.31 14.10
C TRP A 364 -7.94 17.04 13.33
N TRP A 365 -7.49 17.15 12.08
CA TRP A 365 -7.02 16.05 11.26
C TRP A 365 -6.01 16.56 10.24
N THR A 366 -5.39 15.69 9.49
CA THR A 366 -4.51 16.07 8.40
C THR A 366 -5.02 15.54 7.06
N GLU A 367 -4.77 16.28 5.99
CA GLU A 367 -5.20 15.94 4.63
C GLU A 367 -4.04 16.05 3.65
N TYR A 368 -3.97 15.11 2.70
CA TYR A 368 -3.06 15.21 1.58
C TYR A 368 -3.42 16.37 0.66
N ARG A 369 -2.39 17.07 0.23
CA ARG A 369 -2.52 18.14 -0.75
C ARG A 369 -1.46 18.04 -1.83
N ARG A 370 -1.88 17.70 -3.03
CA ARG A 370 -1.02 17.63 -4.20
C ARG A 370 -0.70 19.03 -4.73
N SER A 371 0.53 19.22 -5.21
CA SER A 371 0.90 20.39 -5.98
C SER A 371 0.12 20.43 -7.31
N LEU A 372 -0.22 21.63 -7.78
CA LEU A 372 -0.83 21.80 -9.09
C LEU A 372 0.18 21.63 -10.24
N LEU A 373 1.46 21.88 -9.98
CA LEU A 373 2.51 21.85 -10.99
C LEU A 373 3.29 20.55 -11.00
N PHE A 374 3.52 19.94 -9.83
CA PHE A 374 4.38 18.78 -9.67
C PHE A 374 3.58 17.63 -9.05
N PRO A 375 3.18 16.61 -9.83
CA PRO A 375 2.36 15.49 -9.34
C PRO A 375 2.99 14.73 -8.18
N GLU A 376 4.33 14.59 -8.18
CA GLU A 376 5.06 13.92 -7.10
C GLU A 376 5.29 14.79 -5.86
N ARG A 377 4.90 16.05 -5.91
CA ARG A 377 4.95 16.92 -4.73
C ARG A 377 3.61 16.92 -4.01
N VAL A 378 3.51 16.08 -3.00
CA VAL A 378 2.34 15.95 -2.11
C VAL A 378 2.75 16.33 -0.70
N ASN A 379 1.96 17.16 -0.04
CA ASN A 379 2.17 17.53 1.36
C ASN A 379 0.98 17.06 2.20
N SER A 380 1.18 16.89 3.51
CA SER A 380 0.11 16.78 4.48
C SER A 380 -0.16 18.14 5.13
N ARG A 381 -1.43 18.53 5.26
CA ARG A 381 -1.85 19.79 5.86
C ARG A 381 -2.71 19.54 7.08
N LEU A 382 -2.47 20.31 8.12
CA LEU A 382 -3.32 20.32 9.30
C LEU A 382 -4.61 21.11 9.03
N VAL A 383 -5.73 20.47 9.36
CA VAL A 383 -7.08 21.02 9.21
C VAL A 383 -7.77 20.99 10.56
N VAL A 384 -8.57 22.02 10.85
CA VAL A 384 -9.32 22.13 12.10
C VAL A 384 -10.77 22.54 11.83
N LEU A 385 -11.68 21.90 12.54
CA LEU A 385 -13.09 22.27 12.62
C LEU A 385 -13.38 22.88 14.00
N ASP A 386 -13.67 24.17 14.03
CA ASP A 386 -14.03 24.88 15.25
C ASP A 386 -15.48 24.57 15.69
N PRO A 387 -15.82 24.74 16.99
CA PRO A 387 -17.15 24.50 17.51
C PRO A 387 -18.20 25.34 16.76
N GLY A 388 -19.35 24.73 16.45
CA GLY A 388 -20.46 25.39 15.76
C GLY A 388 -20.23 25.73 14.28
N LYS A 389 -19.02 25.61 13.76
CA LYS A 389 -18.71 25.83 12.34
C LYS A 389 -19.03 24.62 11.49
N LYS A 390 -19.45 24.84 10.24
CA LYS A 390 -19.69 23.81 9.22
C LYS A 390 -18.50 23.65 8.25
N ARG A 391 -17.66 24.67 8.12
CA ARG A 391 -16.49 24.67 7.23
C ARG A 391 -15.22 24.63 8.05
N PRO A 392 -14.33 23.68 7.77
CA PRO A 392 -13.03 23.61 8.40
C PRO A 392 -12.11 24.71 7.87
N ARG A 393 -11.10 25.03 8.64
CA ARG A 393 -10.00 25.90 8.21
C ARG A 393 -8.69 25.12 8.16
N THR A 394 -7.81 25.49 7.28
CA THR A 394 -6.47 24.90 7.15
C THR A 394 -5.47 25.78 7.87
N ALA A 395 -4.54 25.19 8.61
CA ALA A 395 -3.40 25.90 9.17
C ALA A 395 -2.40 26.22 8.06
N PRO A 396 -2.23 27.48 7.63
CA PRO A 396 -1.60 27.79 6.34
C PRO A 396 -0.10 27.54 6.30
N LYS A 397 0.60 27.52 7.43
CA LYS A 397 2.05 27.40 7.52
C LYS A 397 2.57 25.99 7.85
N LEU A 398 1.69 25.09 8.28
CA LEU A 398 2.06 23.75 8.66
C LEU A 398 1.98 22.80 7.45
N ARG A 399 3.09 22.26 7.06
CA ARG A 399 3.22 21.26 6.00
C ARG A 399 3.82 19.99 6.58
N ASN A 400 3.44 18.85 6.01
CA ASN A 400 3.95 17.55 6.40
C ASN A 400 3.69 17.18 7.86
N ALA A 401 2.55 17.67 8.40
CA ALA A 401 2.09 17.35 9.73
C ALA A 401 1.32 16.03 9.76
N LEU A 402 1.54 15.23 10.81
CA LEU A 402 0.83 13.98 11.10
C LEU A 402 0.43 13.96 12.56
N TYR A 403 -0.55 13.14 12.89
CA TYR A 403 -0.97 12.84 14.27
C TYR A 403 -1.24 14.07 15.14
N PRO A 404 -2.11 15.01 14.72
CA PRO A 404 -2.44 16.14 15.56
C PRO A 404 -3.00 15.65 16.89
N THR A 405 -2.44 16.14 18.00
CA THR A 405 -2.73 15.67 19.35
C THR A 405 -2.90 16.87 20.27
N PRO A 406 -4.13 17.22 20.67
CA PRO A 406 -4.35 18.29 21.66
C PRO A 406 -3.79 17.87 23.03
N ILE A 407 -3.13 18.79 23.69
CA ILE A 407 -2.58 18.60 25.03
C ILE A 407 -3.63 19.03 26.07
N GLY A 408 -4.47 18.11 26.46
CA GLY A 408 -5.57 18.39 27.37
C GLY A 408 -6.47 19.53 26.85
N ARG A 409 -6.80 20.47 27.76
CA ARG A 409 -7.54 21.70 27.46
C ARG A 409 -6.67 22.96 27.47
N SER A 410 -5.36 22.80 27.46
CA SER A 410 -4.39 23.89 27.58
C SER A 410 -4.35 24.83 26.38
N GLY A 411 -4.97 24.46 25.26
CA GLY A 411 -4.84 25.20 24.00
C GLY A 411 -3.56 24.86 23.22
N VAL A 412 -2.70 24.00 23.76
CA VAL A 412 -1.50 23.48 23.09
C VAL A 412 -1.89 22.34 22.16
N LEU A 413 -1.33 22.38 20.95
CA LEU A 413 -1.46 21.29 19.97
C LEU A 413 -0.07 20.71 19.69
N ALA A 414 0.06 19.40 19.82
CA ALA A 414 1.22 18.67 19.37
C ALA A 414 0.95 17.97 18.04
N TRP A 415 1.98 17.75 17.24
CA TRP A 415 1.94 16.99 16.01
C TRP A 415 3.33 16.45 15.67
N VAL A 416 3.39 15.58 14.69
CA VAL A 416 4.64 15.06 14.13
C VAL A 416 4.90 15.75 12.79
N GLU A 417 6.11 16.23 12.57
CA GLU A 417 6.59 16.69 11.26
C GLU A 417 7.57 15.66 10.68
N TYR A 418 7.43 15.42 9.39
CA TYR A 418 8.31 14.57 8.61
C TYR A 418 9.00 15.40 7.53
N THR A 419 10.29 15.24 7.40
CA THR A 419 11.11 15.98 6.43
C THR A 419 11.52 15.09 5.26
N PRO A 420 11.77 15.68 4.06
CA PRO A 420 12.16 14.94 2.86
C PRO A 420 13.44 14.11 2.99
N ASP A 421 14.31 14.44 3.94
CA ASP A 421 15.53 13.69 4.25
C ASP A 421 15.29 12.47 5.15
N GLY A 422 14.02 12.21 5.55
CA GLY A 422 13.62 11.01 6.28
C GLY A 422 13.63 11.15 7.80
N HIS A 423 13.62 12.37 8.33
CA HIS A 423 13.66 12.62 9.78
C HIS A 423 12.27 13.02 10.32
N TYR A 424 12.02 12.65 11.56
CA TYR A 424 10.82 13.00 12.31
C TYR A 424 11.15 13.98 13.42
N THR A 425 10.24 14.91 13.65
CA THR A 425 10.28 15.85 14.78
C THR A 425 8.91 15.91 15.41
N ILE A 426 8.80 15.70 16.72
CA ILE A 426 7.59 16.00 17.47
C ILE A 426 7.62 17.49 17.78
N VAL A 427 6.50 18.16 17.53
CA VAL A 427 6.35 19.59 17.73
C VAL A 427 5.13 19.85 18.58
N ALA A 428 5.23 20.78 19.52
CA ALA A 428 4.09 21.34 20.25
C ALA A 428 4.08 22.87 20.10
N GLU A 429 2.90 23.43 19.87
CA GLU A 429 2.68 24.88 19.72
C GLU A 429 1.50 25.32 20.59
N ASP A 430 1.69 26.40 21.33
CA ASP A 430 0.66 27.01 22.18
C ASP A 430 -0.17 28.05 21.42
N SER A 431 -1.13 28.66 22.12
CA SER A 431 -2.00 29.71 21.57
C SER A 431 -1.25 31.00 21.21
N LEU A 432 -0.08 31.25 21.81
CA LEU A 432 0.80 32.38 21.53
C LEU A 432 1.80 32.07 20.40
N ARG A 433 1.70 30.86 19.81
CA ARG A 433 2.61 30.33 18.78
C ARG A 433 4.05 30.11 19.25
N GLN A 434 4.24 29.95 20.54
CA GLN A 434 5.50 29.47 21.06
C GLN A 434 5.62 27.98 20.72
N ARG A 435 6.72 27.64 20.10
CA ARG A 435 6.95 26.30 19.52
C ARG A 435 8.10 25.62 20.24
N THR A 436 7.84 24.39 20.70
CA THR A 436 8.84 23.47 21.21
C THR A 436 8.95 22.29 20.25
N ALA A 437 10.18 21.84 19.96
CA ALA A 437 10.43 20.79 19.00
C ALA A 437 11.41 19.76 19.58
N TRP A 438 11.08 18.47 19.40
CA TRP A 438 11.90 17.33 19.82
C TRP A 438 12.23 16.48 18.60
N PRO A 439 13.43 16.61 18.03
CA PRO A 439 13.88 15.75 16.94
C PRO A 439 13.96 14.29 17.42
N MET A 440 13.49 13.38 16.58
CA MET A 440 13.58 11.95 16.87
C MET A 440 14.96 11.42 16.46
N PRO A 441 15.53 10.47 17.24
CA PRO A 441 16.87 9.97 16.96
C PRO A 441 16.91 9.13 15.68
N GLY A 442 17.94 9.36 14.88
CA GLY A 442 18.25 8.55 13.70
C GLY A 442 17.11 8.49 12.68
N PHE A 443 16.87 7.28 12.15
CA PHE A 443 15.79 7.01 11.20
C PHE A 443 14.58 6.31 11.88
N SER A 444 14.28 6.67 13.11
CA SER A 444 13.09 6.17 13.79
C SER A 444 11.84 6.61 13.04
N GLU A 445 10.92 5.69 12.79
CA GLU A 445 9.62 6.00 12.21
C GLU A 445 8.60 6.25 13.32
N VAL A 446 7.87 7.37 13.26
CA VAL A 446 6.83 7.72 14.23
C VAL A 446 5.47 7.27 13.71
N HIS A 447 4.81 6.38 14.45
CA HIS A 447 3.53 5.78 14.05
C HIS A 447 2.35 6.15 14.95
N GLY A 448 2.50 7.12 15.80
CA GLY A 448 1.43 7.64 16.63
C GLY A 448 1.91 8.63 17.66
N LEU A 449 0.98 9.50 18.07
CA LEU A 449 1.14 10.45 19.16
C LEU A 449 -0.13 10.43 19.98
N ALA A 450 -0.01 10.41 21.31
CA ALA A 450 -1.14 10.40 22.22
C ALA A 450 -0.82 11.18 23.48
N TRP A 451 -1.79 11.94 23.98
CA TRP A 451 -1.71 12.63 25.27
C TRP A 451 -2.50 11.89 26.31
N ASP A 452 -1.91 11.66 27.47
CA ASP A 452 -2.59 11.12 28.66
C ASP A 452 -2.83 12.24 29.67
N ASN A 453 -4.11 12.54 29.91
CA ASN A 453 -4.52 13.56 30.88
C ASN A 453 -4.26 13.17 32.35
N ALA A 454 -4.15 11.89 32.66
CA ALA A 454 -3.97 11.43 34.04
C ALA A 454 -2.51 11.58 34.49
N THR A 455 -1.58 11.30 33.58
CA THR A 455 -0.14 11.38 33.87
C THR A 455 0.50 12.66 33.33
N GLU A 456 -0.24 13.49 32.60
CA GLU A 456 0.24 14.70 31.91
C GLU A 456 1.46 14.42 31.05
N ARG A 457 1.43 13.31 30.30
CA ARG A 457 2.52 12.89 29.42
C ARG A 457 2.09 12.74 27.97
N LEU A 458 3.00 13.09 27.09
CA LEU A 458 2.88 12.86 25.67
C LEU A 458 3.63 11.56 25.31
N TYR A 459 2.89 10.60 24.78
CA TYR A 459 3.41 9.31 24.35
C TYR A 459 3.56 9.25 22.83
N THR A 460 4.61 8.61 22.36
CA THR A 460 4.82 8.35 20.94
C THR A 460 5.11 6.88 20.68
N CYS A 461 4.61 6.36 19.59
CA CYS A 461 4.95 5.03 19.07
C CYS A 461 6.11 5.16 18.10
N LEU A 462 7.23 4.53 18.41
CA LEU A 462 8.44 4.55 17.58
C LEU A 462 8.74 3.15 17.03
N LEU A 463 8.98 3.06 15.74
CA LEU A 463 9.64 1.92 15.14
C LEU A 463 11.12 2.27 14.93
N TYR A 464 11.98 1.62 15.69
CA TYR A 464 13.42 1.80 15.54
C TYR A 464 13.92 1.12 14.29
N THR A 465 14.64 1.86 13.49
CA THR A 465 15.19 1.39 12.23
C THR A 465 16.71 1.32 12.26
N SER A 466 17.32 1.44 13.44
CA SER A 466 18.76 1.28 13.60
C SER A 466 19.13 -0.18 13.30
N PRO A 467 20.13 -0.44 12.46
CA PRO A 467 20.65 -1.79 12.33
C PRO A 467 21.21 -2.24 13.67
N SER A 468 20.59 -3.25 14.28
CA SER A 468 21.24 -3.95 15.38
C SER A 468 22.47 -4.64 14.83
N PRO A 469 23.58 -4.72 15.59
CA PRO A 469 24.70 -5.59 15.21
C PRO A 469 24.31 -7.04 14.94
N ARG A 470 23.13 -7.47 15.44
CA ARG A 470 22.55 -8.81 15.16
C ARG A 470 21.84 -8.92 13.82
N ASP A 471 21.50 -7.80 13.16
CA ASP A 471 20.89 -7.80 11.83
C ASP A 471 21.95 -7.85 10.71
N CYS A 472 23.22 -7.87 11.06
CA CYS A 472 24.39 -7.96 10.18
C CYS A 472 25.07 -9.35 10.18
N SER A 473 24.48 -10.35 10.88
CA SER A 473 25.00 -11.71 10.94
C SER A 473 24.17 -12.66 10.09
#